data_9ce2802c4c961198165262db75e427b0
#
_entry.id   9ce2802c4c961198165262db75e427b0
#
_cell.length_a   1.000
_cell.length_b   1.000
_cell.length_c   1.000
_cell.angle_alpha   90.00
_cell.angle_beta   90.00
_cell.angle_gamma   90.00
#
_symmetry.space_group_name_H-M   'P 1'
#
loop_
_entity.id
_entity.type
_entity.pdbx_description
1 polymer ?
#
loop_
_entity_poly.entity_id
_entity_poly.type
_entity_poly.pdbx_seq_one_letter_code
_entity_poly.pdbx_strand_id
1 'polypeptide(L)'
;MKKIILTLFCALGLIAATDAQTKKSPLAFDAYEWDFGTIEAAEGTVSHTFTFTNTSKEAVKIDRDIPSCKCIRAFYDDVVVEPGQKAEVMVSFSPKEENGKSNRRVELVDRDGNTLASLEVKAVVKHTEGGNDLERNYPYRDHTLSYAERTENLISLLTPQEKVGLMMNKSVSVDRLGIESYNWWSEACHGVRESDYTVYPQPIGMAAAFSPELVYDVFSEVSDEARANWNRSERVYNVPMGVIYYPGNPELTFWCPNVNIFRDPRWGRGQETYGEDPYMNAILGVQNVLGMQGNDDKYFKTHACAKHYAVHSGPEPLRHTYR
;
A
#
# COMPACT_ATOMS: atom_id res chain seq x y z
N MET A 1 -26.68 60.45 55.27
CA MET A 1 -26.14 59.06 55.13
C MET A 1 -27.12 58.24 54.31
N LYS A 2 -26.88 58.13 53.00
CA LYS A 2 -27.73 57.39 52.08
C LYS A 2 -27.15 55.99 51.89
N LYS A 3 -27.91 54.95 52.21
CA LYS A 3 -27.59 53.55 51.96
C LYS A 3 -27.92 53.20 50.51
N ILE A 4 -26.94 52.78 49.76
CA ILE A 4 -27.10 52.26 48.38
C ILE A 4 -27.26 50.74 48.51
N ILE A 5 -28.46 50.27 48.12
CA ILE A 5 -28.74 48.83 48.01
C ILE A 5 -28.32 48.40 46.61
N LEU A 6 -27.34 47.50 46.54
CA LEU A 6 -26.86 46.90 45.30
C LEU A 6 -27.64 45.61 45.03
N THR A 7 -28.49 45.62 44.03
CA THR A 7 -29.31 44.46 43.63
C THR A 7 -28.47 43.61 42.66
N LEU A 8 -28.13 42.42 43.09
CA LEU A 8 -27.40 41.43 42.29
C LEU A 8 -28.38 40.69 41.36
N PHE A 9 -28.35 40.94 40.09
CA PHE A 9 -29.07 40.17 39.09
C PHE A 9 -28.29 38.88 38.79
N CYS A 10 -28.76 37.73 39.26
CA CYS A 10 -28.33 36.43 38.82
C CYS A 10 -28.97 36.13 37.44
N ALA A 11 -28.20 36.29 36.36
CA ALA A 11 -28.55 35.76 35.07
C ALA A 11 -28.28 34.24 35.06
N LEU A 12 -29.36 33.44 35.17
CA LEU A 12 -29.27 32.01 34.84
C LEU A 12 -29.06 31.89 33.30
N GLY A 13 -27.84 31.67 32.91
CA GLY A 13 -27.54 31.20 31.57
C GLY A 13 -28.00 29.75 31.45
N LEU A 14 -29.06 29.49 30.69
CA LEU A 14 -29.36 28.15 30.18
C LEU A 14 -28.21 27.76 29.25
N ILE A 15 -27.33 26.89 29.70
CA ILE A 15 -26.44 26.15 28.83
C ILE A 15 -27.32 25.11 28.14
N ALA A 16 -27.72 25.40 26.91
CA ALA A 16 -28.26 24.37 26.03
C ALA A 16 -27.11 23.34 25.79
N ALA A 17 -27.22 22.20 26.44
CA ALA A 17 -26.44 21.05 26.09
C ALA A 17 -26.88 20.67 24.66
N THR A 18 -26.05 21.00 23.67
CA THR A 18 -26.18 20.41 22.36
C THR A 18 -25.81 18.93 22.53
N ASP A 19 -26.83 18.07 22.59
CA ASP A 19 -26.67 16.66 22.33
C ASP A 19 -25.99 16.51 20.97
N ALA A 20 -24.69 16.32 20.98
CA ALA A 20 -23.99 15.77 19.83
C ALA A 20 -24.51 14.34 19.69
N GLN A 21 -25.57 14.17 18.89
CA GLN A 21 -26.01 12.86 18.44
C GLN A 21 -24.80 12.19 17.80
N THR A 22 -24.17 11.27 18.52
CA THR A 22 -23.15 10.39 17.97
C THR A 22 -23.83 9.59 16.86
N LYS A 23 -23.56 9.99 15.64
CA LYS A 23 -24.07 9.30 14.44
C LYS A 23 -23.65 7.85 14.58
N LYS A 24 -24.60 6.93 14.73
CA LYS A 24 -24.32 5.51 14.89
C LYS A 24 -23.56 5.07 13.63
N SER A 25 -22.40 4.43 13.81
CA SER A 25 -21.61 3.92 12.69
C SER A 25 -22.48 3.09 11.73
N PRO A 26 -22.35 3.26 10.43
CA PRO A 26 -23.05 2.43 9.44
C PRO A 26 -22.53 0.99 9.43
N LEU A 27 -21.33 0.74 9.98
CA LEU A 27 -20.70 -0.57 10.05
C LEU A 27 -20.79 -1.13 11.47
N ALA A 28 -21.34 -2.34 11.59
CA ALA A 28 -21.37 -3.08 12.86
C ALA A 28 -20.31 -4.19 12.80
N PHE A 29 -19.26 -4.04 13.59
CA PHE A 29 -18.20 -5.02 13.73
C PHE A 29 -18.58 -6.07 14.78
N ASP A 30 -18.08 -7.30 14.60
CA ASP A 30 -18.17 -8.40 15.55
C ASP A 30 -17.38 -8.12 16.84
N ALA A 31 -16.25 -7.41 16.71
CA ALA A 31 -15.48 -6.83 17.81
C ALA A 31 -14.89 -5.48 17.35
N TYR A 32 -14.64 -4.57 18.29
CA TYR A 32 -13.96 -3.29 18.04
C TYR A 32 -12.56 -3.25 18.64
N GLU A 33 -12.21 -4.26 19.41
CA GLU A 33 -10.90 -4.41 20.01
C GLU A 33 -10.44 -5.86 19.95
N TRP A 34 -9.12 -6.05 19.89
CA TRP A 34 -8.48 -7.34 19.97
C TRP A 34 -7.24 -7.28 20.86
N ASP A 35 -7.09 -8.24 21.75
CA ASP A 35 -5.93 -8.37 22.62
C ASP A 35 -5.06 -9.54 22.18
N PHE A 36 -3.86 -9.23 21.69
CA PHE A 36 -2.87 -10.24 21.31
C PHE A 36 -2.22 -10.93 22.52
N GLY A 37 -2.53 -10.47 23.75
CA GLY A 37 -1.88 -10.96 24.95
C GLY A 37 -0.41 -10.55 25.04
N THR A 38 0.43 -11.44 25.51
CA THR A 38 1.88 -11.19 25.55
C THR A 38 2.50 -11.68 24.25
N ILE A 39 3.23 -10.80 23.56
CA ILE A 39 3.94 -11.07 22.32
C ILE A 39 5.42 -10.70 22.47
N GLU A 40 6.29 -11.45 21.81
CA GLU A 40 7.70 -11.11 21.71
C GLU A 40 7.94 -10.20 20.51
N ALA A 41 8.65 -9.08 20.70
CA ALA A 41 8.95 -8.16 19.60
C ALA A 41 9.71 -8.83 18.45
N ALA A 42 10.52 -9.85 18.77
CA ALA A 42 11.28 -10.64 17.81
C ALA A 42 10.41 -11.57 16.94
N GLU A 43 9.18 -11.88 17.35
CA GLU A 43 8.25 -12.70 16.55
C GLU A 43 7.65 -11.94 15.36
N GLY A 44 7.85 -10.63 15.32
CA GLY A 44 7.44 -9.78 14.20
C GLY A 44 5.99 -9.30 14.30
N THR A 45 5.45 -8.90 13.16
CA THR A 45 4.11 -8.33 13.04
C THR A 45 3.03 -9.38 13.32
N VAL A 46 2.10 -9.04 14.20
CA VAL A 46 0.88 -9.84 14.47
C VAL A 46 -0.32 -9.20 13.78
N SER A 47 -1.34 -10.00 13.46
CA SER A 47 -2.55 -9.49 12.81
C SER A 47 -3.82 -10.18 13.32
N HIS A 48 -4.93 -9.44 13.23
CA HIS A 48 -6.28 -9.96 13.52
C HIS A 48 -7.26 -9.46 12.46
N THR A 49 -8.18 -10.32 12.06
CA THR A 49 -9.24 -9.98 11.11
C THR A 49 -10.54 -9.71 11.84
N PHE A 50 -11.06 -8.51 11.68
CA PHE A 50 -12.37 -8.09 12.16
C PHE A 50 -13.39 -8.25 11.04
N THR A 51 -14.51 -8.87 11.33
CA THR A 51 -15.63 -8.98 10.41
C THR A 51 -16.68 -7.91 10.73
N PHE A 52 -17.24 -7.28 9.71
CA PHE A 52 -18.31 -6.30 9.91
C PHE A 52 -19.49 -6.53 8.96
N THR A 53 -20.62 -5.95 9.30
CA THR A 53 -21.82 -5.90 8.47
C THR A 53 -22.20 -4.44 8.23
N ASN A 54 -22.51 -4.09 6.98
CA ASN A 54 -23.16 -2.80 6.70
C ASN A 54 -24.61 -2.83 7.20
N THR A 55 -24.86 -2.14 8.31
CA THR A 55 -26.20 -2.06 8.92
C THR A 55 -26.99 -0.82 8.50
N SER A 56 -26.42 0.01 7.64
CA SER A 56 -27.10 1.17 7.08
C SER A 56 -28.05 0.80 5.94
N LYS A 57 -28.76 1.78 5.41
CA LYS A 57 -29.63 1.62 4.23
C LYS A 57 -28.94 1.94 2.94
N GLU A 58 -27.71 2.40 2.97
CA GLU A 58 -26.92 2.84 1.84
C GLU A 58 -25.64 2.00 1.71
N ALA A 59 -25.13 1.91 0.50
CA ALA A 59 -23.85 1.28 0.25
C ALA A 59 -22.72 2.08 0.91
N VAL A 60 -21.77 1.40 1.53
CA VAL A 60 -20.64 2.02 2.24
C VAL A 60 -19.33 1.53 1.65
N LYS A 61 -18.38 2.44 1.49
CA LYS A 61 -17.02 2.13 1.08
C LYS A 61 -16.04 2.71 2.09
N ILE A 62 -15.08 1.89 2.53
CA ILE A 62 -13.93 2.38 3.28
C ILE A 62 -12.97 3.01 2.27
N ASP A 63 -12.65 4.29 2.44
CA ASP A 63 -11.76 5.02 1.53
C ASP A 63 -10.31 4.92 1.99
N ARG A 64 -10.06 5.14 3.28
CA ARG A 64 -8.72 5.04 3.87
C ARG A 64 -8.76 4.70 5.35
N ASP A 65 -7.61 4.27 5.85
CA ASP A 65 -7.35 4.11 7.29
C ASP A 65 -6.53 5.30 7.84
N ILE A 66 -6.76 5.63 9.10
CA ILE A 66 -5.99 6.63 9.84
C ILE A 66 -5.40 5.93 11.08
N PRO A 67 -4.15 5.48 11.01
CA PRO A 67 -3.51 4.79 12.11
C PRO A 67 -3.01 5.75 13.18
N SER A 68 -3.06 5.35 14.45
CA SER A 68 -2.53 6.12 15.59
C SER A 68 -1.00 6.16 15.66
N CYS A 69 -0.32 5.26 14.96
CA CYS A 69 1.14 5.19 14.84
C CYS A 69 1.55 4.48 13.55
N LYS A 70 2.84 4.47 13.22
CA LYS A 70 3.38 3.68 12.11
C LYS A 70 3.33 2.17 12.38
N CYS A 71 3.13 1.78 13.63
CA CYS A 71 3.13 0.40 14.10
C CYS A 71 1.83 -0.36 13.84
N ILE A 72 0.76 0.32 13.40
CA ILE A 72 -0.55 -0.31 13.10
C ILE A 72 -1.00 0.06 11.69
N ARG A 73 -1.64 -0.89 10.99
CA ARG A 73 -2.23 -0.73 9.67
C ARG A 73 -3.50 -1.55 9.54
N ALA A 74 -4.44 -1.04 8.74
CA ALA A 74 -5.62 -1.79 8.33
C ALA A 74 -5.50 -2.20 6.85
N PHE A 75 -5.92 -3.42 6.55
CA PHE A 75 -5.96 -4.00 5.20
C PHE A 75 -7.39 -4.47 4.94
N TYR A 76 -7.97 -4.04 3.85
CA TYR A 76 -9.34 -4.34 3.43
C TYR A 76 -9.46 -4.27 1.92
N ASP A 77 -10.45 -4.96 1.38
CA ASP A 77 -10.73 -4.91 -0.04
C ASP A 77 -11.29 -3.55 -0.44
N ASP A 78 -10.86 -3.03 -1.59
CA ASP A 78 -11.37 -1.78 -2.19
C ASP A 78 -12.74 -2.02 -2.85
N VAL A 79 -13.73 -2.42 -2.06
CA VAL A 79 -15.06 -2.76 -2.52
C VAL A 79 -16.14 -1.92 -1.86
N VAL A 80 -17.25 -1.77 -2.55
CA VAL A 80 -18.48 -1.20 -2.00
C VAL A 80 -19.23 -2.31 -1.26
N VAL A 81 -19.60 -2.07 -0.02
CA VAL A 81 -20.33 -3.02 0.82
C VAL A 81 -21.79 -2.61 0.87
N GLU A 82 -22.65 -3.40 0.22
CA GLU A 82 -24.09 -3.15 0.14
C GLU A 82 -24.79 -3.34 1.50
N PRO A 83 -25.98 -2.75 1.70
CA PRO A 83 -26.75 -2.96 2.92
C PRO A 83 -26.94 -4.45 3.25
N GLY A 84 -26.60 -4.84 4.47
CA GLY A 84 -26.67 -6.21 4.96
C GLY A 84 -25.51 -7.12 4.54
N GLN A 85 -24.62 -6.69 3.67
CA GLN A 85 -23.41 -7.46 3.32
C GLN A 85 -22.39 -7.45 4.45
N LYS A 86 -21.62 -8.53 4.50
CA LYS A 86 -20.44 -8.68 5.37
C LYS A 86 -19.16 -8.47 4.59
N ALA A 87 -18.17 -7.90 5.27
CA ALA A 87 -16.81 -7.79 4.76
C ALA A 87 -15.81 -7.86 5.94
N GLU A 88 -14.53 -7.84 5.62
CA GLU A 88 -13.45 -8.03 6.59
C GLU A 88 -12.44 -6.89 6.53
N VAL A 89 -11.85 -6.60 7.69
CA VAL A 89 -10.70 -5.71 7.83
C VAL A 89 -9.65 -6.43 8.66
N MET A 90 -8.51 -6.70 8.09
CA MET A 90 -7.36 -7.22 8.83
C MET A 90 -6.56 -6.04 9.41
N VAL A 91 -6.34 -6.04 10.71
CA VAL A 91 -5.48 -5.07 11.38
C VAL A 91 -4.18 -5.74 11.75
N SER A 92 -3.07 -5.17 11.32
CA SER A 92 -1.72 -5.61 11.67
C SER A 92 -1.08 -4.66 12.68
N PHE A 93 -0.32 -5.22 13.60
CA PHE A 93 0.44 -4.50 14.59
C PHE A 93 1.88 -4.97 14.62
N SER A 94 2.83 -4.03 14.42
CA SER A 94 4.27 -4.28 14.52
C SER A 94 4.76 -3.87 15.91
N PRO A 95 5.23 -4.82 16.73
CA PRO A 95 5.69 -4.55 18.09
C PRO A 95 7.12 -4.02 18.19
N LYS A 96 7.82 -3.82 17.07
CA LYS A 96 9.27 -3.58 16.99
C LYS A 96 9.78 -2.46 17.90
N GLU A 97 9.06 -1.33 17.96
CA GLU A 97 9.44 -0.14 18.73
C GLU A 97 8.64 -0.02 20.04
N GLU A 98 7.81 -1.00 20.34
CA GLU A 98 6.94 -1.02 21.51
C GLU A 98 7.59 -1.80 22.65
N ASN A 99 7.31 -1.41 23.89
CA ASN A 99 7.76 -2.14 25.07
C ASN A 99 6.70 -2.06 26.18
N GLY A 100 6.42 -3.20 26.81
CA GLY A 100 5.39 -3.31 27.84
C GLY A 100 3.98 -3.23 27.25
N LYS A 101 3.03 -2.63 28.00
CA LYS A 101 1.63 -2.51 27.56
C LYS A 101 1.52 -1.54 26.39
N SER A 102 1.01 -2.03 25.27
CA SER A 102 0.72 -1.25 24.08
C SER A 102 -0.78 -1.31 23.78
N ASN A 103 -1.33 -0.15 23.40
CA ASN A 103 -2.70 0.00 22.96
C ASN A 103 -2.69 0.93 21.74
N ARG A 104 -3.11 0.43 20.58
CA ARG A 104 -3.03 1.12 19.31
C ARG A 104 -4.36 1.09 18.59
N ARG A 105 -4.67 2.18 17.89
CA ARG A 105 -5.95 2.39 17.24
C ARG A 105 -5.76 2.73 15.76
N VAL A 106 -6.68 2.24 14.93
CA VAL A 106 -6.83 2.64 13.55
C VAL A 106 -8.28 3.04 13.30
N GLU A 107 -8.48 4.20 12.69
CA GLU A 107 -9.79 4.68 12.27
C GLU A 107 -9.98 4.37 10.78
N LEU A 108 -11.16 3.89 10.42
CA LEU A 108 -11.60 3.68 9.06
C LEU A 108 -12.51 4.82 8.67
N VAL A 109 -12.25 5.48 7.55
CA VAL A 109 -13.02 6.64 7.12
C VAL A 109 -13.55 6.48 5.70
N ASP A 110 -14.66 7.16 5.42
CA ASP A 110 -15.22 7.28 4.07
C ASP A 110 -14.50 8.36 3.25
N ARG A 111 -14.91 8.53 2.00
CA ARG A 111 -14.36 9.53 1.08
C ARG A 111 -14.49 10.98 1.59
N ASP A 112 -15.54 11.26 2.35
CA ASP A 112 -15.82 12.59 2.89
C ASP A 112 -15.07 12.83 4.22
N GLY A 113 -14.33 11.81 4.71
CA GLY A 113 -13.56 11.86 5.94
C GLY A 113 -14.39 11.57 7.20
N ASN A 114 -15.63 11.06 7.06
CA ASN A 114 -16.38 10.64 8.23
C ASN A 114 -15.84 9.32 8.76
N THR A 115 -15.69 9.21 10.08
CA THR A 115 -15.26 7.96 10.72
C THR A 115 -16.36 6.91 10.63
N LEU A 116 -16.05 5.81 9.95
CA LEU A 116 -16.90 4.63 9.83
C LEU A 116 -16.72 3.68 11.00
N ALA A 117 -15.52 3.52 11.50
CA ALA A 117 -15.19 2.71 12.67
C ALA A 117 -13.84 3.12 13.26
N SER A 118 -13.65 2.74 14.53
CA SER A 118 -12.35 2.79 15.21
C SER A 118 -12.07 1.40 15.78
N LEU A 119 -10.99 0.77 15.30
CA LEU A 119 -10.56 -0.56 15.75
C LEU A 119 -9.33 -0.42 16.62
N GLU A 120 -9.29 -1.17 17.72
CA GLU A 120 -8.24 -1.10 18.72
C GLU A 120 -7.54 -2.46 18.86
N VAL A 121 -6.22 -2.44 18.98
CA VAL A 121 -5.44 -3.64 19.30
C VAL A 121 -4.60 -3.40 20.55
N LYS A 122 -4.54 -4.42 21.40
CA LYS A 122 -3.81 -4.42 22.66
C LYS A 122 -2.77 -5.52 22.65
N ALA A 123 -1.64 -5.28 23.31
CA ALA A 123 -0.62 -6.28 23.53
C ALA A 123 0.23 -5.92 24.74
N VAL A 124 0.89 -6.92 25.31
CA VAL A 124 2.04 -6.72 26.21
C VAL A 124 3.28 -7.16 25.45
N VAL A 125 4.03 -6.19 24.96
CA VAL A 125 5.23 -6.44 24.15
C VAL A 125 6.41 -6.70 25.09
N LYS A 126 7.10 -7.81 24.86
CA LYS A 126 8.35 -8.17 25.52
C LYS A 126 9.48 -8.17 24.51
N HIS A 127 10.64 -7.75 24.97
CA HIS A 127 11.89 -7.95 24.28
C HIS A 127 12.68 -9.02 25.04
N THR A 128 12.83 -10.19 24.42
CA THR A 128 13.80 -11.17 24.94
C THR A 128 15.20 -10.53 24.89
N GLU A 129 15.98 -10.73 25.96
CA GLU A 129 17.39 -10.29 26.04
C GLU A 129 18.30 -11.10 25.11
N GLY A 130 17.87 -11.29 23.89
CA GLY A 130 18.63 -11.85 22.79
C GLY A 130 18.71 -10.77 21.73
N GLY A 131 19.83 -10.05 21.69
CA GLY A 131 20.10 -8.85 20.92
C GLY A 131 19.30 -8.69 19.64
N ASN A 132 18.91 -7.47 19.38
CA ASN A 132 18.22 -7.04 18.16
C ASN A 132 18.86 -7.77 16.96
N ASP A 133 18.14 -8.68 16.30
CA ASP A 133 18.64 -9.40 15.12
C ASP A 133 19.11 -8.44 14.01
N LEU A 134 18.70 -7.17 14.10
CA LEU A 134 19.18 -6.09 13.23
C LEU A 134 20.69 -5.80 13.41
N GLU A 135 21.28 -6.10 14.56
CA GLU A 135 22.71 -5.95 14.82
C GLU A 135 23.53 -7.13 14.29
N ARG A 136 22.87 -8.26 13.97
CA ARG A 136 23.54 -9.39 13.37
C ARG A 136 23.95 -9.09 11.94
N ASN A 137 25.20 -9.30 11.64
CA ASN A 137 25.74 -9.16 10.28
C ASN A 137 25.36 -10.40 9.43
N TYR A 138 24.09 -10.49 9.03
CA TYR A 138 23.64 -11.59 8.17
C TYR A 138 24.24 -11.50 6.78
N PRO A 139 24.63 -12.62 6.14
CA PRO A 139 25.14 -12.64 4.78
C PRO A 139 24.24 -11.95 3.75
N TYR A 140 22.91 -12.00 3.89
CA TYR A 140 22.01 -11.31 2.95
C TYR A 140 22.18 -9.79 2.95
N ARG A 141 22.78 -9.19 3.96
CA ARG A 141 23.10 -7.75 4.07
C ARG A 141 24.46 -7.40 3.51
N ASP A 142 25.29 -8.38 3.27
CA ASP A 142 26.63 -8.18 2.72
C ASP A 142 26.55 -7.92 1.21
N HIS A 143 26.78 -6.68 0.83
CA HIS A 143 26.71 -6.24 -0.57
C HIS A 143 27.89 -6.75 -1.42
N THR A 144 28.91 -7.37 -0.82
CA THR A 144 30.00 -7.99 -1.56
C THR A 144 29.66 -9.38 -2.06
N LEU A 145 28.62 -10.02 -1.49
CA LEU A 145 28.11 -11.30 -1.93
C LEU A 145 27.19 -11.17 -3.14
N SER A 146 27.13 -12.22 -3.95
CA SER A 146 26.20 -12.27 -5.08
C SER A 146 24.73 -12.24 -4.63
N TYR A 147 23.83 -11.80 -5.51
CA TYR A 147 22.39 -11.83 -5.24
C TYR A 147 21.90 -13.25 -4.89
N ALA A 148 22.44 -14.29 -5.53
CA ALA A 148 22.06 -15.67 -5.27
C ALA A 148 22.41 -16.07 -3.81
N GLU A 149 23.64 -15.82 -3.37
CA GLU A 149 24.07 -16.13 -1.99
C GLU A 149 23.27 -15.37 -0.96
N ARG A 150 23.00 -14.08 -1.21
CA ARG A 150 22.17 -13.24 -0.33
C ARG A 150 20.74 -13.74 -0.25
N THR A 151 20.16 -14.10 -1.39
CA THR A 151 18.78 -14.62 -1.47
C THR A 151 18.66 -15.96 -0.75
N GLU A 152 19.57 -16.91 -0.99
CA GLU A 152 19.57 -18.21 -0.31
C GLU A 152 19.68 -18.05 1.21
N ASN A 153 20.56 -17.17 1.68
CA ASN A 153 20.66 -16.89 3.10
C ASN A 153 19.36 -16.32 3.65
N LEU A 154 18.78 -15.31 3.00
CA LEU A 154 17.52 -14.71 3.44
C LEU A 154 16.40 -15.75 3.50
N ILE A 155 16.23 -16.56 2.44
CA ILE A 155 15.20 -17.61 2.37
C ILE A 155 15.36 -18.62 3.51
N SER A 156 16.60 -18.95 3.89
CA SER A 156 16.87 -19.88 4.98
C SER A 156 16.45 -19.36 6.36
N LEU A 157 16.41 -18.04 6.52
CA LEU A 157 16.02 -17.35 7.76
C LEU A 157 14.50 -17.14 7.90
N LEU A 158 13.76 -17.15 6.78
CA LEU A 158 12.33 -16.88 6.75
C LEU A 158 11.52 -18.12 7.17
N THR A 159 10.52 -17.90 8.01
CA THR A 159 9.49 -18.89 8.31
C THR A 159 8.56 -19.11 7.09
N PRO A 160 7.82 -20.25 7.02
CA PRO A 160 6.84 -20.45 5.96
C PRO A 160 5.78 -19.34 5.87
N GLN A 161 5.32 -18.82 7.01
CA GLN A 161 4.33 -17.75 7.08
C GLN A 161 4.88 -16.43 6.51
N GLU A 162 6.12 -16.07 6.87
CA GLU A 162 6.79 -14.89 6.33
C GLU A 162 7.00 -15.00 4.82
N LYS A 163 7.39 -16.19 4.33
CA LYS A 163 7.50 -16.44 2.88
C LYS A 163 6.19 -16.20 2.15
N VAL A 164 5.07 -16.71 2.70
CA VAL A 164 3.74 -16.47 2.13
C VAL A 164 3.38 -15.00 2.15
N GLY A 165 3.62 -14.30 3.27
CA GLY A 165 3.36 -12.86 3.40
C GLY A 165 4.15 -12.00 2.40
N LEU A 166 5.40 -12.39 2.12
CA LEU A 166 6.25 -11.70 1.13
C LEU A 166 5.82 -11.95 -0.34
N MET A 167 4.99 -12.97 -0.62
CA MET A 167 4.46 -13.25 -1.96
C MET A 167 3.25 -12.38 -2.34
N MET A 168 2.69 -11.64 -1.40
CA MET A 168 1.57 -10.74 -1.67
C MET A 168 2.04 -9.46 -2.35
N ASN A 169 1.18 -8.83 -3.17
CA ASN A 169 1.52 -7.53 -3.78
C ASN A 169 1.79 -6.45 -2.73
N LYS A 170 1.07 -6.47 -1.61
CA LYS A 170 1.39 -5.72 -0.39
C LYS A 170 2.10 -6.68 0.56
N SER A 171 3.41 -6.82 0.40
CA SER A 171 4.19 -7.71 1.24
C SER A 171 4.30 -7.18 2.67
N VAL A 172 4.19 -8.08 3.63
CA VAL A 172 4.35 -7.75 5.05
C VAL A 172 5.81 -7.45 5.39
N SER A 173 6.02 -6.70 6.48
CA SER A 173 7.37 -6.56 7.04
C SER A 173 7.83 -7.85 7.72
N VAL A 174 9.14 -8.06 7.75
CA VAL A 174 9.79 -9.08 8.60
C VAL A 174 10.77 -8.35 9.52
N ASP A 175 10.21 -7.72 10.55
CA ASP A 175 10.92 -6.76 11.41
C ASP A 175 12.15 -7.35 12.07
N ARG A 176 12.07 -8.60 12.53
CA ARG A 176 13.24 -9.30 13.14
C ARG A 176 14.45 -9.41 12.18
N LEU A 177 14.21 -9.37 10.87
CA LEU A 177 15.25 -9.36 9.83
C LEU A 177 15.47 -7.96 9.24
N GLY A 178 14.75 -6.94 9.70
CA GLY A 178 14.82 -5.57 9.17
C GLY A 178 14.35 -5.45 7.72
N ILE A 179 13.38 -6.28 7.34
CA ILE A 179 12.72 -6.19 6.03
C ILE A 179 11.45 -5.38 6.23
N GLU A 180 11.35 -4.26 5.55
CA GLU A 180 10.17 -3.40 5.58
C GLU A 180 9.04 -3.96 4.70
N SER A 181 7.79 -3.59 5.00
CA SER A 181 6.67 -3.86 4.13
C SER A 181 6.86 -3.12 2.80
N TYR A 182 6.43 -3.71 1.71
CA TYR A 182 6.56 -3.12 0.37
C TYR A 182 5.32 -3.40 -0.47
N ASN A 183 4.85 -2.40 -1.23
CA ASN A 183 3.81 -2.60 -2.21
C ASN A 183 4.43 -2.76 -3.61
N TRP A 184 4.35 -3.97 -4.16
CA TRP A 184 4.88 -4.30 -5.47
C TRP A 184 4.02 -3.77 -6.62
N TRP A 185 2.83 -3.23 -6.34
CA TRP A 185 1.88 -2.85 -7.37
C TRP A 185 1.88 -1.35 -7.64
N SER A 186 2.56 -0.96 -8.71
CA SER A 186 2.36 0.29 -9.41
C SER A 186 2.27 0.04 -10.91
N GLU A 187 1.74 1.01 -11.66
CA GLU A 187 1.49 0.89 -13.10
C GLU A 187 2.13 2.06 -13.84
N ALA A 188 2.77 1.77 -14.97
CA ALA A 188 3.40 2.77 -15.82
C ALA A 188 3.37 2.42 -17.31
N CYS A 189 2.30 1.81 -17.82
CA CYS A 189 2.22 1.42 -19.22
C CYS A 189 2.39 2.58 -20.21
N HIS A 190 1.99 3.79 -19.84
CA HIS A 190 2.11 5.01 -20.66
C HIS A 190 2.36 6.26 -19.79
N GLY A 191 3.23 6.17 -18.84
CA GLY A 191 3.49 7.11 -17.76
C GLY A 191 3.04 6.55 -16.42
N VAL A 192 3.51 7.14 -15.33
CA VAL A 192 3.10 6.75 -13.99
C VAL A 192 1.60 6.97 -13.82
N ARG A 193 0.88 5.99 -13.28
CA ARG A 193 -0.60 5.98 -13.24
C ARG A 193 -1.24 7.10 -12.42
N GLU A 194 -0.53 7.74 -11.54
CA GLU A 194 -1.07 8.75 -10.64
C GLU A 194 -1.35 10.10 -11.36
N SER A 195 -2.06 11.03 -10.71
CA SER A 195 -2.19 12.40 -11.18
C SER A 195 -0.84 13.15 -11.11
N ASP A 196 -0.69 14.19 -11.90
CA ASP A 196 0.48 15.09 -11.93
C ASP A 196 1.75 14.52 -12.57
N TYR A 197 1.64 13.44 -13.35
CA TYR A 197 2.72 12.89 -14.16
C TYR A 197 2.46 13.09 -15.66
N THR A 198 3.53 12.97 -16.44
CA THR A 198 3.42 13.01 -17.90
C THR A 198 2.65 11.81 -18.42
N VAL A 199 1.65 12.06 -19.25
CA VAL A 199 0.89 11.02 -19.93
C VAL A 199 1.43 10.86 -21.35
N TYR A 200 1.94 9.69 -21.64
CA TYR A 200 2.47 9.30 -22.96
C TYR A 200 1.40 8.55 -23.77
N PRO A 201 1.59 8.37 -25.08
CA PRO A 201 0.75 7.48 -25.86
C PRO A 201 0.74 6.05 -25.30
N GLN A 202 -0.37 5.34 -25.49
CA GLN A 202 -0.43 3.91 -25.19
C GLN A 202 0.67 3.13 -25.94
N PRO A 203 1.14 1.99 -25.45
CA PRO A 203 2.21 1.20 -26.08
C PRO A 203 1.99 0.92 -27.56
N ILE A 204 0.77 0.64 -28.00
CA ILE A 204 0.45 0.43 -29.41
C ILE A 204 0.72 1.70 -30.25
N GLY A 205 0.47 2.87 -29.69
CA GLY A 205 0.77 4.16 -30.33
C GLY A 205 2.28 4.43 -30.41
N MET A 206 3.03 4.11 -29.36
CA MET A 206 4.48 4.21 -29.37
C MET A 206 5.10 3.23 -30.38
N ALA A 207 4.54 2.01 -30.46
CA ALA A 207 5.00 0.98 -31.40
C ALA A 207 4.85 1.40 -32.87
N ALA A 208 3.85 2.24 -33.19
CA ALA A 208 3.64 2.76 -34.54
C ALA A 208 4.79 3.66 -35.05
N ALA A 209 5.64 4.14 -34.16
CA ALA A 209 6.88 4.86 -34.53
C ALA A 209 8.00 3.93 -35.04
N PHE A 210 7.94 2.64 -34.78
CA PHE A 210 8.98 1.64 -35.12
C PHE A 210 10.38 2.05 -34.60
N SER A 211 10.45 2.78 -33.49
CA SER A 211 11.72 3.27 -32.92
C SER A 211 11.93 2.70 -31.52
N PRO A 212 12.85 1.75 -31.37
CA PRO A 212 13.29 1.26 -30.06
C PRO A 212 13.84 2.37 -29.17
N GLU A 213 14.58 3.31 -29.76
CA GLU A 213 15.19 4.45 -29.05
C GLU A 213 14.12 5.33 -28.42
N LEU A 214 13.03 5.63 -29.13
CA LEU A 214 11.90 6.41 -28.60
C LEU A 214 11.29 5.72 -27.38
N VAL A 215 11.10 4.41 -27.43
CA VAL A 215 10.54 3.65 -26.29
C VAL A 215 11.49 3.71 -25.10
N TYR A 216 12.80 3.55 -25.31
CA TYR A 216 13.79 3.69 -24.26
C TYR A 216 13.75 5.08 -23.62
N ASP A 217 13.74 6.14 -24.42
CA ASP A 217 13.73 7.53 -23.95
C ASP A 217 12.48 7.81 -23.12
N VAL A 218 11.30 7.46 -23.63
CA VAL A 218 10.03 7.62 -22.89
C VAL A 218 10.08 6.93 -21.53
N PHE A 219 10.52 5.68 -21.46
CA PHE A 219 10.53 4.97 -20.18
C PHE A 219 11.71 5.36 -19.28
N SER A 220 12.75 5.97 -19.82
CA SER A 220 13.77 6.63 -19.04
C SER A 220 13.19 7.86 -18.29
N GLU A 221 12.44 8.71 -19.02
CA GLU A 221 11.74 9.86 -18.40
C GLU A 221 10.68 9.42 -17.37
N VAL A 222 9.89 8.40 -17.68
CA VAL A 222 8.91 7.81 -16.74
C VAL A 222 9.59 7.38 -15.44
N SER A 223 10.73 6.72 -15.52
CA SER A 223 11.47 6.28 -14.34
C SER A 223 12.10 7.44 -13.56
N ASP A 224 12.51 8.52 -14.24
CA ASP A 224 13.00 9.74 -13.58
C ASP A 224 11.87 10.47 -12.85
N GLU A 225 10.70 10.61 -13.43
CA GLU A 225 9.51 11.17 -12.76
C GLU A 225 9.13 10.35 -11.52
N ALA A 226 9.09 9.02 -11.63
CA ALA A 226 8.79 8.12 -10.51
C ALA A 226 9.81 8.31 -9.38
N ARG A 227 11.09 8.36 -9.69
CA ARG A 227 12.18 8.54 -8.73
C ARG A 227 12.15 9.93 -8.09
N ALA A 228 11.87 10.96 -8.88
CA ALA A 228 11.74 12.33 -8.37
C ALA A 228 10.62 12.45 -7.33
N ASN A 229 9.47 11.81 -7.61
CA ASN A 229 8.35 11.81 -6.67
C ASN A 229 8.66 11.00 -5.41
N TRP A 230 9.26 9.81 -5.55
CA TRP A 230 9.74 9.04 -4.40
C TRP A 230 10.66 9.86 -3.51
N ASN A 231 11.67 10.52 -4.08
CA ASN A 231 12.60 11.35 -3.34
C ASN A 231 11.92 12.57 -2.69
N ARG A 232 10.89 13.12 -3.30
CA ARG A 232 10.10 14.20 -2.72
C ARG A 232 9.32 13.74 -1.50
N SER A 233 8.73 12.55 -1.56
CA SER A 233 7.95 11.97 -0.46
C SER A 233 8.82 11.63 0.73
N GLU A 234 9.98 11.03 0.51
CA GLU A 234 10.97 10.76 1.56
C GLU A 234 11.39 12.04 2.31
N ARG A 235 11.54 13.14 1.60
CA ARG A 235 11.87 14.45 2.23
C ARG A 235 10.75 15.01 3.09
N VAL A 236 9.49 14.77 2.72
CA VAL A 236 8.32 15.24 3.48
C VAL A 236 8.16 14.46 4.80
N TYR A 237 8.54 13.19 4.84
CA TYR A 237 8.53 12.40 6.08
C TYR A 237 9.50 12.90 7.15
N ASN A 238 10.54 13.64 6.79
CA ASN A 238 11.55 14.16 7.71
C ASN A 238 11.30 15.58 8.20
N VAL A 239 10.16 16.18 7.93
CA VAL A 239 9.83 17.54 8.39
C VAL A 239 9.09 17.48 9.73
N PRO A 240 9.56 18.17 10.80
CA PRO A 240 8.98 18.09 12.16
C PRO A 240 7.57 18.67 12.30
N MET A 241 6.98 19.23 11.28
CA MET A 241 5.67 19.88 11.32
C MET A 241 4.69 19.22 10.35
N GLY A 242 3.80 18.41 10.92
CA GLY A 242 2.55 18.01 10.29
C GLY A 242 2.71 17.27 8.97
N VAL A 243 2.68 15.96 9.03
CA VAL A 243 2.73 15.07 7.87
C VAL A 243 1.63 15.45 6.88
N ILE A 244 1.99 16.03 5.75
CA ILE A 244 1.12 16.01 4.58
C ILE A 244 1.31 14.62 3.96
N TYR A 245 0.42 13.70 4.31
CA TYR A 245 0.33 12.40 3.67
C TYR A 245 -0.16 12.65 2.24
N TYR A 246 0.68 12.36 1.25
CA TYR A 246 0.23 12.21 -0.13
C TYR A 246 -0.14 10.74 -0.32
N PRO A 247 -1.43 10.37 -0.31
CA PRO A 247 -1.85 9.04 -0.70
C PRO A 247 -1.49 8.87 -2.18
N GLY A 248 -0.78 7.81 -2.51
CA GLY A 248 -0.47 7.46 -3.90
C GLY A 248 0.97 7.69 -4.35
N ASN A 249 1.96 7.67 -3.44
CA ASN A 249 3.34 7.51 -3.90
C ASN A 249 3.46 6.18 -4.64
N PRO A 250 3.78 6.20 -5.94
CA PRO A 250 4.07 4.95 -6.62
C PRO A 250 5.29 4.34 -5.95
N GLU A 251 5.14 3.13 -5.49
CA GLU A 251 6.30 2.31 -5.15
C GLU A 251 7.17 2.18 -6.41
N LEU A 252 8.46 1.93 -6.26
CA LEU A 252 9.38 1.91 -7.39
C LEU A 252 9.39 0.60 -8.19
N THR A 253 8.33 -0.19 -8.08
CA THR A 253 8.09 -1.40 -8.90
C THR A 253 6.85 -1.19 -9.75
N PHE A 254 7.00 -1.33 -11.05
CA PHE A 254 5.93 -1.08 -12.03
C PHE A 254 5.59 -2.35 -12.81
N TRP A 255 4.31 -2.66 -12.88
CA TRP A 255 3.80 -3.80 -13.62
C TRP A 255 3.68 -3.47 -15.12
N CYS A 256 4.83 -3.22 -15.71
CA CYS A 256 5.04 -2.99 -17.14
C CYS A 256 6.44 -3.54 -17.54
N PRO A 257 6.69 -3.81 -18.85
CA PRO A 257 5.77 -3.68 -19.98
C PRO A 257 4.71 -4.79 -20.04
N ASN A 258 3.60 -4.52 -20.76
CA ASN A 258 2.72 -5.56 -21.21
C ASN A 258 3.29 -6.16 -22.50
N VAL A 259 3.84 -7.38 -22.42
CA VAL A 259 4.46 -8.10 -23.54
C VAL A 259 3.55 -9.18 -24.12
N ASN A 260 2.26 -9.20 -23.75
CA ASN A 260 1.31 -10.06 -24.41
C ASN A 260 1.18 -9.66 -25.89
N ILE A 261 1.19 -10.66 -26.76
CA ILE A 261 0.92 -10.44 -28.19
C ILE A 261 -0.58 -10.17 -28.37
N PHE A 262 -0.93 -9.15 -29.14
CA PHE A 262 -2.32 -8.81 -29.44
C PHE A 262 -2.92 -9.83 -30.40
N ARG A 263 -3.46 -10.94 -29.89
CA ARG A 263 -3.95 -12.09 -30.68
C ARG A 263 -5.42 -11.99 -31.06
N ASP A 264 -6.25 -11.32 -30.27
CA ASP A 264 -7.69 -11.29 -30.44
C ASP A 264 -8.19 -9.84 -30.36
N PRO A 265 -8.86 -9.30 -31.40
CA PRO A 265 -9.35 -7.93 -31.41
C PRO A 265 -10.45 -7.66 -30.37
N ARG A 266 -11.03 -8.70 -29.78
CA ARG A 266 -12.01 -8.57 -28.67
C ARG A 266 -11.35 -8.41 -27.30
N TRP A 267 -10.03 -8.48 -27.24
CA TRP A 267 -9.31 -8.26 -26.00
C TRP A 267 -9.29 -6.76 -25.63
N GLY A 268 -9.93 -6.38 -24.50
CA GLY A 268 -10.12 -5.00 -24.05
C GLY A 268 -8.84 -4.24 -23.67
N ARG A 269 -7.69 -4.93 -23.56
CA ARG A 269 -6.39 -4.34 -23.18
C ARG A 269 -5.33 -4.41 -24.30
N GLY A 270 -5.76 -4.58 -25.54
CA GLY A 270 -4.85 -4.68 -26.68
C GLY A 270 -3.97 -3.44 -26.88
N GLN A 271 -4.48 -2.25 -26.56
CA GLN A 271 -3.74 -0.98 -26.65
C GLN A 271 -2.53 -0.89 -25.71
N GLU A 272 -2.49 -1.71 -24.66
CA GLU A 272 -1.38 -1.74 -23.70
C GLU A 272 -0.15 -2.50 -24.23
N THR A 273 -0.21 -3.11 -25.40
CA THR A 273 0.87 -3.91 -26.00
C THR A 273 1.49 -3.21 -27.20
N TYR A 274 2.65 -3.71 -27.63
CA TYR A 274 3.34 -3.22 -28.82
C TYR A 274 2.83 -3.83 -30.14
N GLY A 275 1.74 -4.63 -30.11
CA GLY A 275 1.05 -5.13 -31.29
C GLY A 275 1.05 -6.66 -31.42
N GLU A 276 0.88 -7.14 -32.66
CA GLU A 276 0.70 -8.54 -33.01
C GLU A 276 2.02 -9.29 -33.25
N ASP A 277 3.06 -8.57 -33.64
CA ASP A 277 4.35 -9.15 -33.99
C ASP A 277 5.19 -9.47 -32.75
N PRO A 278 5.60 -10.74 -32.53
CA PRO A 278 6.37 -11.13 -31.36
C PRO A 278 7.79 -10.54 -31.34
N TYR A 279 8.38 -10.31 -32.51
CA TYR A 279 9.72 -9.72 -32.60
C TYR A 279 9.69 -8.25 -32.19
N MET A 280 8.73 -7.47 -32.69
CA MET A 280 8.55 -6.07 -32.30
C MET A 280 8.23 -5.95 -30.81
N ASN A 281 7.33 -6.81 -30.27
CA ASN A 281 7.05 -6.85 -28.83
C ASN A 281 8.30 -7.14 -28.00
N ALA A 282 9.16 -8.04 -28.46
CA ALA A 282 10.42 -8.36 -27.77
C ALA A 282 11.37 -7.16 -27.77
N ILE A 283 11.61 -6.55 -28.92
CA ILE A 283 12.55 -5.41 -29.04
C ILE A 283 12.06 -4.21 -28.20
N LEU A 284 10.81 -3.80 -28.39
CA LEU A 284 10.28 -2.63 -27.68
C LEU A 284 10.07 -2.91 -26.18
N GLY A 285 9.69 -4.15 -25.82
CA GLY A 285 9.60 -4.56 -24.43
C GLY A 285 10.94 -4.52 -23.68
N VAL A 286 12.04 -4.92 -24.36
CA VAL A 286 13.40 -4.80 -23.81
C VAL A 286 13.76 -3.32 -23.59
N GLN A 287 13.47 -2.44 -24.53
CA GLN A 287 13.75 -1.01 -24.38
C GLN A 287 12.95 -0.37 -23.23
N ASN A 288 11.70 -0.77 -23.06
CA ASN A 288 10.90 -0.37 -21.88
C ASN A 288 11.60 -0.77 -20.58
N VAL A 289 12.00 -2.03 -20.44
CA VAL A 289 12.69 -2.53 -19.25
C VAL A 289 13.98 -1.77 -18.99
N LEU A 290 14.80 -1.56 -20.03
CA LEU A 290 16.06 -0.84 -19.91
C LEU A 290 15.85 0.63 -19.49
N GLY A 291 14.88 1.32 -20.09
CA GLY A 291 14.53 2.69 -19.69
C GLY A 291 14.03 2.78 -18.25
N MET A 292 13.17 1.85 -17.85
CA MET A 292 12.65 1.80 -16.48
C MET A 292 13.74 1.51 -15.45
N GLN A 293 14.64 0.57 -15.72
CA GLN A 293 15.63 0.12 -14.74
C GLN A 293 16.91 0.98 -14.75
N GLY A 294 17.17 1.72 -15.84
CA GLY A 294 18.38 2.50 -15.99
C GLY A 294 19.63 1.64 -16.23
N ASN A 295 20.79 2.26 -16.16
CA ASN A 295 22.07 1.67 -16.51
C ASN A 295 23.12 1.71 -15.37
N ASP A 296 22.67 1.88 -14.12
CA ASP A 296 23.58 1.82 -12.97
C ASP A 296 23.94 0.35 -12.67
N ASP A 297 25.22 0.06 -12.48
CA ASP A 297 25.73 -1.30 -12.25
C ASP A 297 25.26 -1.92 -10.94
N LYS A 298 24.78 -1.11 -9.99
CA LYS A 298 24.43 -1.55 -8.65
C LYS A 298 22.97 -1.35 -8.30
N TYR A 299 22.35 -0.26 -8.74
CA TYR A 299 21.00 0.12 -8.34
C TYR A 299 20.11 0.38 -9.55
N PHE A 300 18.95 -0.26 -9.57
CA PHE A 300 17.91 0.09 -10.53
C PHE A 300 17.23 1.42 -10.19
N LYS A 301 16.93 2.23 -11.21
CA LYS A 301 16.11 3.42 -11.04
C LYS A 301 14.72 3.05 -10.52
N THR A 302 14.08 2.09 -11.18
CA THR A 302 12.82 1.44 -10.80
C THR A 302 12.92 -0.03 -11.17
N HIS A 303 11.93 -0.84 -10.77
CA HIS A 303 11.84 -2.24 -11.16
C HIS A 303 10.74 -2.41 -12.19
N ALA A 304 11.07 -2.94 -13.36
CA ALA A 304 10.09 -3.36 -14.35
C ALA A 304 9.60 -4.79 -14.04
N CYS A 305 8.32 -5.05 -14.29
CA CYS A 305 7.72 -6.37 -14.17
C CYS A 305 6.92 -6.69 -15.44
N ALA A 306 7.55 -7.38 -16.36
CA ALA A 306 6.90 -7.78 -17.61
C ALA A 306 5.68 -8.68 -17.34
N LYS A 307 4.56 -8.42 -18.01
CA LYS A 307 3.28 -9.08 -17.78
C LYS A 307 2.62 -9.49 -19.09
N HIS A 308 1.70 -10.43 -19.06
CA HIS A 308 1.11 -11.16 -17.92
C HIS A 308 1.46 -12.65 -18.04
N TYR A 309 1.78 -13.27 -16.96
CA TYR A 309 1.95 -14.71 -16.93
C TYR A 309 0.60 -15.37 -16.60
N ALA A 310 0.04 -16.25 -17.48
CA ALA A 310 0.57 -16.55 -18.81
C ALA A 310 -0.46 -16.22 -19.92
N VAL A 311 -1.73 -16.58 -19.78
CA VAL A 311 -2.78 -16.43 -20.80
C VAL A 311 -3.69 -15.26 -20.44
N HIS A 312 -3.50 -14.12 -21.08
CA HIS A 312 -4.24 -12.90 -20.75
C HIS A 312 -4.97 -12.30 -21.96
N SER A 313 -4.47 -12.51 -23.18
CA SER A 313 -4.92 -11.83 -24.39
C SER A 313 -6.08 -12.55 -25.11
N GLY A 314 -7.07 -12.99 -24.36
CA GLY A 314 -8.33 -13.56 -24.89
C GLY A 314 -9.48 -12.55 -24.93
N PRO A 315 -10.67 -12.96 -25.43
CA PRO A 315 -11.86 -12.12 -25.43
C PRO A 315 -12.18 -11.55 -24.04
N GLU A 316 -12.40 -10.25 -23.94
CA GLU A 316 -12.56 -9.54 -22.66
C GLU A 316 -13.61 -10.15 -21.74
N PRO A 317 -14.82 -10.56 -22.21
CA PRO A 317 -15.82 -11.16 -21.35
C PRO A 317 -15.39 -12.49 -20.68
N LEU A 318 -14.39 -13.17 -21.26
CA LEU A 318 -13.92 -14.48 -20.79
C LEU A 318 -12.59 -14.40 -20.06
N ARG A 319 -11.93 -13.27 -20.04
CA ARG A 319 -10.57 -13.08 -19.53
C ARG A 319 -10.37 -13.55 -18.09
N HIS A 320 -11.39 -13.37 -17.25
CA HIS A 320 -11.36 -13.75 -15.83
C HIS A 320 -11.99 -15.14 -15.55
N THR A 321 -12.60 -15.74 -16.53
CA THR A 321 -13.33 -17.01 -16.37
C THR A 321 -12.77 -18.15 -17.26
N TYR A 322 -11.71 -17.89 -17.99
CA TYR A 322 -11.09 -18.86 -18.88
C TYR A 322 -10.50 -20.04 -18.08
N ARG A 323 -10.91 -21.23 -18.42
CA ARG A 323 -10.44 -22.50 -17.84
C ARG A 323 -9.71 -23.33 -18.88
#